data_218d17ba57676b7c0701caf41a7d663d
#
_entry.id   218d17ba57676b7c0701caf41a7d663d
#
_cell.length_a   1.000
_cell.length_b   1.000
_cell.length_c   1.000
_cell.angle_alpha   90.00
_cell.angle_beta   90.00
_cell.angle_gamma   90.00
#
_symmetry.space_group_name_H-M   'P 1'
#
loop_
_entity.id
_entity.type
_entity.pdbx_description
1 polymer ?
#
loop_
_entity_poly.entity_id
_entity_poly.type
_entity_poly.pdbx_seq_one_letter_code
_entity_poly.pdbx_strand_id
1 'polypeptide(L)'
;YFEYAIETVFNGGTIDQDWCKGIADGSVVMTTLNEKICAKGTAEKVAEVEKALKDGTLQVFDTSKFTVKGETVTHAFALDTDGDFTPDAEEAVFDGAFHESYFQSAPYFTLQIDGIEWLNSAYGN
;
A
#
# COMPACT_ATOMS: atom_id res chain seq x y z
N TYR A 1 -4.32 -16.04 -7.52
CA TYR A 1 -5.74 -15.72 -7.41
C TYR A 1 -6.63 -16.86 -7.95
N PHE A 2 -6.40 -17.35 -9.17
CA PHE A 2 -7.28 -18.36 -9.79
C PHE A 2 -7.36 -19.67 -9.00
N GLU A 3 -6.26 -20.16 -8.44
CA GLU A 3 -6.26 -21.35 -7.57
C GLU A 3 -7.15 -21.10 -6.34
N TYR A 4 -6.94 -19.99 -5.64
CA TYR A 4 -7.78 -19.57 -4.52
C TYR A 4 -9.26 -19.52 -4.88
N ALA A 5 -9.61 -18.88 -5.99
CA ALA A 5 -10.99 -18.74 -6.44
C ALA A 5 -11.64 -20.09 -6.74
N ILE A 6 -10.93 -20.97 -7.45
CA ILE A 6 -11.41 -22.33 -7.78
C ILE A 6 -11.59 -23.17 -6.51
N GLU A 7 -10.60 -23.20 -5.63
CA GLU A 7 -10.67 -23.96 -4.38
C GLU A 7 -11.80 -23.47 -3.47
N THR A 8 -11.98 -22.15 -3.37
CA THR A 8 -13.05 -21.55 -2.57
C THR A 8 -14.42 -22.02 -3.06
N VAL A 9 -14.68 -21.92 -4.36
CA VAL A 9 -15.98 -22.34 -4.93
C VAL A 9 -16.15 -23.85 -4.84
N PHE A 10 -15.09 -24.62 -5.12
CA PHE A 10 -15.14 -26.08 -5.04
C PHE A 10 -15.49 -26.59 -3.64
N ASN A 11 -15.01 -25.90 -2.61
CA ASN A 11 -15.31 -26.20 -1.21
C ASN A 11 -16.63 -25.57 -0.71
N GLY A 12 -17.43 -24.98 -1.59
CA GLY A 12 -18.73 -24.38 -1.25
C GLY A 12 -18.64 -23.01 -0.57
N GLY A 13 -17.47 -22.37 -0.63
CA GLY A 13 -17.27 -21.01 -0.13
C GLY A 13 -17.67 -19.94 -1.15
N THR A 14 -17.59 -18.68 -0.71
CA THR A 14 -17.79 -17.49 -1.54
C THR A 14 -16.46 -16.79 -1.73
N ILE A 15 -16.15 -16.39 -2.96
CA ILE A 15 -14.94 -15.61 -3.27
C ILE A 15 -15.11 -14.23 -2.63
N ASP A 16 -14.05 -13.73 -2.00
CA ASP A 16 -14.04 -12.40 -1.41
C ASP A 16 -14.32 -11.34 -2.49
N GLN A 17 -15.14 -10.34 -2.15
CA GLN A 17 -15.47 -9.25 -3.05
C GLN A 17 -14.22 -8.41 -3.38
N ASP A 18 -13.38 -8.16 -2.38
CA ASP A 18 -12.07 -7.55 -2.55
C ASP A 18 -10.96 -8.55 -2.21
N TRP A 19 -9.99 -8.70 -3.12
CA TRP A 19 -8.84 -9.57 -2.95
C TRP A 19 -7.55 -8.77 -3.18
N CYS A 20 -7.07 -8.14 -2.12
CA CYS A 20 -5.81 -7.40 -2.10
C CYS A 20 -4.75 -8.21 -1.35
N LYS A 21 -3.69 -8.59 -2.06
CA LYS A 21 -2.56 -9.35 -1.51
C LYS A 21 -1.23 -8.69 -1.87
N GLY A 22 -0.27 -8.84 -0.99
CA GLY A 22 1.01 -8.17 -1.08
C GLY A 22 2.20 -9.10 -1.30
N ILE A 23 3.36 -8.58 -0.90
CA ILE A 23 4.64 -9.29 -1.00
C ILE A 23 4.70 -10.51 -0.06
N ALA A 24 4.02 -10.45 1.09
CA ALA A 24 3.96 -11.57 2.03
C ALA A 24 3.23 -12.78 1.47
N ASP A 25 2.20 -12.53 0.66
CA ASP A 25 1.37 -13.56 0.03
C ASP A 25 1.91 -14.02 -1.33
N GLY A 26 3.02 -13.45 -1.81
CA GLY A 26 3.60 -13.76 -3.11
C GLY A 26 2.87 -13.14 -4.31
N SER A 27 1.91 -12.23 -4.09
CA SER A 27 1.23 -11.51 -5.17
C SER A 27 2.11 -10.42 -5.78
N VAL A 28 3.06 -9.92 -5.01
CA VAL A 28 4.13 -9.02 -5.47
C VAL A 28 5.46 -9.74 -5.30
N VAL A 29 6.24 -9.82 -6.36
CA VAL A 29 7.56 -10.47 -6.36
C VAL A 29 8.59 -9.56 -7.00
N MET A 30 9.77 -9.52 -6.39
CA MET A 30 10.92 -8.87 -7.01
C MET A 30 11.46 -9.72 -8.16
N THR A 31 11.69 -9.10 -9.31
CA THR A 31 12.40 -9.75 -10.41
C THR A 31 13.90 -9.87 -10.11
N THR A 32 14.58 -10.74 -10.84
CA THR A 32 16.03 -10.91 -10.71
C THR A 32 16.76 -9.58 -10.92
N LEU A 33 17.60 -9.20 -9.96
CA LEU A 33 18.41 -7.99 -10.07
C LEU A 33 19.47 -8.12 -11.17
N ASN A 34 19.63 -7.07 -11.95
CA ASN A 34 20.75 -6.98 -12.88
C ASN A 34 22.00 -6.46 -12.16
N GLU A 35 22.77 -7.37 -11.58
CA GLU A 35 23.94 -7.03 -10.77
C GLU A 35 25.01 -6.21 -11.51
N LYS A 36 25.00 -6.23 -12.86
CA LYS A 36 25.97 -5.48 -13.67
C LYS A 36 25.79 -3.97 -13.60
N ILE A 37 24.58 -3.52 -13.25
CA ILE A 37 24.23 -2.10 -13.17
C ILE A 37 23.86 -1.67 -11.76
N CYS A 38 23.75 -2.60 -10.82
CA CYS A 38 23.46 -2.31 -9.43
C CYS A 38 24.69 -1.77 -8.69
N ALA A 39 24.48 -0.83 -7.80
CA ALA A 39 25.51 -0.40 -6.86
C ALA A 39 25.85 -1.56 -5.89
N LYS A 40 27.07 -1.53 -5.35
CA LYS A 40 27.49 -2.49 -4.33
C LYS A 40 26.55 -2.41 -3.11
N GLY A 41 26.06 -3.55 -2.65
CA GLY A 41 25.15 -3.67 -1.51
C GLY A 41 23.66 -3.56 -1.86
N THR A 42 23.32 -3.38 -3.15
CA THR A 42 21.91 -3.31 -3.58
C THR A 42 21.15 -4.60 -3.28
N ALA A 43 21.73 -5.75 -3.60
CA ALA A 43 21.06 -7.04 -3.41
C ALA A 43 20.76 -7.31 -1.93
N GLU A 44 21.72 -7.05 -1.06
CA GLU A 44 21.58 -7.20 0.39
C GLU A 44 20.49 -6.26 0.93
N LYS A 45 20.48 -5.00 0.47
CA LYS A 45 19.49 -4.03 0.92
C LYS A 45 18.09 -4.35 0.43
N VAL A 46 17.94 -4.82 -0.80
CA VAL A 46 16.64 -5.28 -1.34
C VAL A 46 16.12 -6.46 -0.53
N ALA A 47 16.98 -7.46 -0.24
CA ALA A 47 16.57 -8.62 0.55
C ALA A 47 16.19 -8.25 2.00
N GLU A 48 16.91 -7.32 2.62
CA GLU A 48 16.58 -6.78 3.96
C GLU A 48 15.18 -6.12 3.96
N VAL A 49 14.93 -5.23 2.99
CA VAL A 49 13.65 -4.51 2.89
C VAL A 49 12.50 -5.47 2.56
N GLU A 50 12.71 -6.39 1.62
CA GLU A 50 11.72 -7.41 1.27
C GLU A 50 11.33 -8.24 2.50
N LYS A 51 12.33 -8.67 3.28
CA LYS A 51 12.07 -9.39 4.53
C LYS A 51 11.28 -8.55 5.52
N ALA A 52 11.65 -7.27 5.71
CA ALA A 52 10.98 -6.38 6.66
C ALA A 52 9.51 -6.12 6.27
N LEU A 53 9.22 -6.01 4.97
CA LEU A 53 7.85 -5.88 4.45
C LEU A 53 7.04 -7.17 4.69
N LYS A 54 7.64 -8.34 4.42
CA LYS A 54 7.00 -9.65 4.67
C LYS A 54 6.71 -9.90 6.14
N ASP A 55 7.61 -9.49 7.01
CA ASP A 55 7.47 -9.64 8.47
C ASP A 55 6.54 -8.57 9.09
N GLY A 56 6.08 -7.58 8.31
CA GLY A 56 5.26 -6.46 8.81
C GLY A 56 6.02 -5.48 9.72
N THR A 57 7.35 -5.55 9.74
CA THR A 57 8.20 -4.65 10.57
C THR A 57 8.55 -3.35 9.88
N LEU A 58 8.25 -3.22 8.60
CA LEU A 58 8.39 -2.01 7.80
C LEU A 58 7.03 -1.65 7.18
N GLN A 59 6.55 -0.47 7.50
CA GLN A 59 5.36 0.12 6.88
C GLN A 59 5.80 1.07 5.76
N VAL A 60 5.10 1.03 4.62
CA VAL A 60 5.41 1.88 3.46
C VAL A 60 5.17 3.35 3.79
N PHE A 61 4.00 3.66 4.35
CA PHE A 61 3.60 5.01 4.74
C PHE A 61 3.55 5.15 6.26
N ASP A 62 4.70 4.95 6.90
CA ASP A 62 4.90 5.16 8.35
C ASP A 62 4.71 6.65 8.68
N THR A 63 3.63 6.96 9.39
CA THR A 63 3.21 8.34 9.69
C THR A 63 4.16 9.07 10.66
N SER A 64 5.09 8.38 11.28
CA SER A 64 6.14 9.00 12.09
C SER A 64 7.26 9.63 11.25
N LYS A 65 7.32 9.32 9.94
CA LYS A 65 8.41 9.75 9.03
C LYS A 65 8.06 10.92 8.15
N PHE A 66 6.83 11.42 8.21
CA PHE A 66 6.41 12.57 7.43
C PHE A 66 5.37 13.41 8.19
N THR A 67 5.17 14.65 7.74
CA THR A 67 4.14 15.54 8.24
C THR A 67 3.28 16.06 7.10
N VAL A 68 2.09 16.53 7.44
CA VAL A 68 1.18 17.23 6.53
C VAL A 68 0.81 18.56 7.18
N LYS A 69 1.15 19.68 6.54
CA LYS A 69 0.98 21.04 7.08
C LYS A 69 1.68 21.25 8.43
N GLY A 70 2.83 20.60 8.63
CA GLY A 70 3.62 20.67 9.85
C GLY A 70 3.16 19.73 10.98
N GLU A 71 2.08 19.00 10.79
CA GLU A 71 1.51 18.13 11.82
C GLU A 71 1.73 16.64 11.49
N THR A 72 1.90 15.82 12.52
CA THR A 72 1.91 14.36 12.37
C THR A 72 0.52 13.88 11.97
N VAL A 73 0.46 13.01 10.97
CA VAL A 73 -0.81 12.45 10.50
C VAL A 73 -1.30 11.40 11.48
N THR A 74 -2.45 11.63 12.08
CA THR A 74 -3.11 10.69 13.00
C THR A 74 -4.45 10.21 12.46
N HIS A 75 -5.00 10.89 11.45
CA HIS A 75 -6.27 10.58 10.82
C HIS A 75 -6.18 10.86 9.33
N ALA A 76 -6.68 9.94 8.52
CA ALA A 76 -6.98 10.16 7.12
C ALA A 76 -8.01 9.12 6.68
N PHE A 77 -9.07 9.57 6.06
CA PHE A 77 -10.13 8.68 5.62
C PHE A 77 -9.83 8.09 4.25
N ALA A 78 -10.26 6.85 4.06
CA ALA A 78 -10.32 6.25 2.74
C ALA A 78 -11.33 7.01 1.87
N LEU A 79 -11.07 7.04 0.56
CA LEU A 79 -12.01 7.66 -0.37
C LEU A 79 -12.81 6.57 -1.06
N ASP A 80 -14.14 6.67 -0.99
CA ASP A 80 -15.06 5.93 -1.83
C ASP A 80 -14.79 4.41 -1.87
N THR A 81 -14.90 3.78 -0.70
CA THR A 81 -14.60 2.35 -0.52
C THR A 81 -15.64 1.43 -1.18
N ASP A 82 -16.84 1.93 -1.41
CA ASP A 82 -17.95 1.17 -1.99
C ASP A 82 -18.29 1.55 -3.44
N GLY A 83 -17.64 2.58 -3.99
CA GLY A 83 -17.79 2.99 -5.39
C GLY A 83 -19.03 3.84 -5.67
N ASP A 84 -19.62 4.45 -4.65
CA ASP A 84 -20.83 5.30 -4.79
C ASP A 84 -20.52 6.77 -5.06
N PHE A 85 -19.22 7.13 -5.15
CA PHE A 85 -18.68 8.47 -5.35
C PHE A 85 -18.97 9.45 -4.19
N THR A 86 -19.29 8.92 -3.02
CA THR A 86 -19.43 9.69 -1.78
C THR A 86 -18.23 9.40 -0.89
N PRO A 87 -17.54 10.41 -0.31
CA PRO A 87 -16.42 10.16 0.58
C PRO A 87 -16.84 9.34 1.80
N ASP A 88 -16.15 8.26 2.05
CA ASP A 88 -16.35 7.38 3.19
C ASP A 88 -15.71 7.92 4.47
N ALA A 89 -16.08 7.32 5.58
CA ALA A 89 -15.58 7.67 6.91
C ALA A 89 -14.65 6.60 7.51
N GLU A 90 -14.22 5.63 6.70
CA GLU A 90 -13.31 4.59 7.13
C GLU A 90 -11.92 5.16 7.39
N GLU A 91 -11.44 4.97 8.60
CA GLU A 91 -10.11 5.43 9.00
C GLU A 91 -9.02 4.60 8.33
N ALA A 92 -8.19 5.24 7.51
CA ALA A 92 -7.09 4.61 6.79
C ALA A 92 -5.73 4.75 7.52
N VAL A 93 -5.68 5.48 8.63
CA VAL A 93 -4.49 5.58 9.48
C VAL A 93 -4.69 4.76 10.74
N PHE A 94 -3.99 3.63 10.82
CA PHE A 94 -3.94 2.77 12.01
C PHE A 94 -2.57 2.09 12.12
N ASP A 95 -2.23 1.57 13.28
CA ASP A 95 -0.93 0.93 13.56
C ASP A 95 0.29 1.78 13.14
N GLY A 96 0.15 3.13 13.22
CA GLY A 96 1.21 4.06 12.90
C GLY A 96 1.52 4.24 11.40
N ALA A 97 0.63 3.79 10.53
CA ALA A 97 0.78 3.90 9.08
C ALA A 97 -0.52 4.31 8.39
N PHE A 98 -0.37 4.91 7.19
CA PHE A 98 -1.49 5.09 6.27
C PHE A 98 -1.61 3.86 5.38
N HIS A 99 -2.78 3.23 5.36
CA HIS A 99 -3.07 1.97 4.66
C HIS A 99 -3.86 2.23 3.38
N GLU A 100 -3.16 2.65 2.33
CA GLU A 100 -3.74 3.11 1.05
C GLU A 100 -4.53 2.05 0.28
N SER A 101 -4.24 0.77 0.52
CA SER A 101 -4.89 -0.34 -0.19
C SER A 101 -5.77 -1.21 0.72
N TYR A 102 -6.05 -0.78 1.94
CA TYR A 102 -6.80 -1.62 2.88
C TYR A 102 -8.28 -1.72 2.51
N PHE A 103 -8.86 -0.60 2.08
CA PHE A 103 -10.29 -0.50 1.77
C PHE A 103 -10.61 -0.58 0.28
N GLN A 104 -9.61 -0.55 -0.60
CA GLN A 104 -9.84 -0.55 -2.05
C GLN A 104 -8.64 -1.12 -2.80
N SER A 105 -8.92 -1.83 -3.89
CA SER A 105 -7.89 -2.47 -4.74
C SER A 105 -7.11 -1.47 -5.60
N ALA A 106 -7.66 -0.28 -5.85
CA ALA A 106 -6.96 0.86 -6.46
C ALA A 106 -6.52 1.81 -5.34
N PRO A 107 -5.28 1.73 -4.85
CA PRO A 107 -4.83 2.50 -3.69
C PRO A 107 -4.92 4.00 -3.95
N TYR A 108 -5.32 4.73 -2.94
CA TYR A 108 -5.56 6.16 -3.01
C TYR A 108 -4.80 6.89 -1.92
N PHE A 109 -3.81 7.69 -2.30
CA PHE A 109 -3.04 8.50 -1.36
C PHE A 109 -3.43 9.97 -1.50
N THR A 110 -4.19 10.49 -0.54
CA THR A 110 -4.75 11.86 -0.56
C THR A 110 -3.92 12.88 0.20
N LEU A 111 -2.90 12.42 0.93
CA LEU A 111 -2.11 13.27 1.80
C LEU A 111 -1.05 14.03 1.00
N GLN A 112 -1.03 15.35 1.13
CA GLN A 112 0.06 16.16 0.63
C GLN A 112 1.17 16.22 1.68
N ILE A 113 2.15 15.33 1.54
CA ILE A 113 3.31 15.26 2.45
C ILE A 113 4.15 16.52 2.31
N ASP A 114 4.56 17.09 3.45
CA ASP A 114 5.42 18.26 3.47
C ASP A 114 6.77 17.97 2.79
N GLY A 115 7.25 18.96 2.03
CA GLY A 115 8.48 18.83 1.24
C GLY A 115 8.29 18.20 -0.14
N ILE A 116 7.08 17.72 -0.50
CA ILE A 116 6.75 17.30 -1.86
C ILE A 116 6.14 18.47 -2.62
N GLU A 117 6.76 18.85 -3.72
CA GLU A 117 6.27 19.88 -4.61
C GLU A 117 5.46 19.26 -5.77
N TRP A 118 4.24 19.74 -5.95
CA TRP A 118 3.38 19.31 -7.05
C TRP A 118 3.77 20.07 -8.33
N LEU A 119 4.38 19.38 -9.27
CA LEU A 119 4.78 19.97 -10.55
C LEU A 119 3.60 20.29 -11.45
N ASN A 120 2.42 19.71 -11.18
CA ASN A 120 1.21 19.83 -11.98
C ASN A 120 0.02 20.29 -11.13
N SER A 121 0.16 21.44 -10.50
CA SER A 121 -0.87 22.02 -9.62
C SER A 121 -2.24 22.26 -10.29
N ALA A 122 -2.30 22.26 -11.64
CA ALA A 122 -3.55 22.42 -12.38
C ALA A 122 -4.46 21.18 -12.37
N TYR A 123 -3.98 20.03 -11.93
CA TYR A 123 -4.73 18.75 -11.94
C TYR A 123 -5.09 18.23 -10.54
N GLY A 124 -4.85 18.99 -9.49
CA GLY A 124 -5.06 18.58 -8.10
C GLY A 124 -6.02 19.46 -7.29
N ASN A 125 -6.83 20.28 -7.95
CA ASN A 125 -7.86 21.12 -7.30
C ASN A 125 -9.24 20.76 -7.82
#